data_91a73dfaed0b5ca41c8b102359286673
#
_entry.id   91a73dfaed0b5ca41c8b102359286673
#
_cell.length_a   1.000
_cell.length_b   1.000
_cell.length_c   1.000
_cell.angle_alpha   90.00
_cell.angle_beta   90.00
_cell.angle_gamma   90.00
#
_symmetry.space_group_name_H-M   'P 1'
#
loop_
_entity.id
_entity.type
_entity.pdbx_description
1 polymer ?
#
loop_
_entity_poly.entity_id
_entity_poly.type
_entity_poly.pdbx_seq_one_letter_code
_entity_poly.pdbx_strand_id
1 'polypeptide(L)'
;MARTKHDLRSAATRRQLITAARKLFGSRGYAAVGTEEIVRAAGVTRGALYHQFRDKADLFAAVAEEIEAEIAQRVAAAAGQAADPVAALRAGARLFLDVCAEPEVERIILLDAPAVLGWEAWRDLAARYGLGLVQLALQAAIDAGTIAPQPVEPLAHVLIGALDECALYVARAGEPATARAECAAIFDQILHGLAPGR
;
A
#
# COMPACT_ATOMS: atom_id res chain seq x y z
N MET A 1 26.38 -8.53 -14.01
CA MET A 1 26.56 -10.00 -13.89
C MET A 1 25.38 -10.70 -14.52
N ALA A 2 25.59 -11.70 -15.39
CA ALA A 2 24.50 -12.45 -16.01
C ALA A 2 23.86 -13.38 -14.95
N ARG A 3 22.53 -13.36 -14.83
CA ARG A 3 21.77 -14.26 -13.94
C ARG A 3 21.92 -15.71 -14.42
N THR A 4 22.24 -16.62 -13.52
CA THR A 4 22.38 -18.05 -13.86
C THR A 4 21.01 -18.68 -14.17
N LYS A 5 21.00 -19.82 -14.87
CA LYS A 5 19.75 -20.59 -15.12
C LYS A 5 19.08 -21.02 -13.80
N HIS A 6 19.87 -21.20 -12.75
CA HIS A 6 19.39 -21.51 -11.40
C HIS A 6 18.65 -20.32 -10.79
N ASP A 7 19.24 -19.11 -10.87
CA ASP A 7 18.63 -17.88 -10.34
C ASP A 7 17.30 -17.57 -11.04
N LEU A 8 17.21 -17.80 -12.35
CA LEU A 8 15.99 -17.59 -13.13
C LEU A 8 14.87 -18.57 -12.70
N ARG A 9 15.20 -19.83 -12.42
CA ARG A 9 14.23 -20.82 -11.92
C ARG A 9 13.77 -20.48 -10.52
N SER A 10 14.69 -20.10 -9.63
CA SER A 10 14.40 -19.70 -8.26
C SER A 10 13.44 -18.48 -8.25
N ALA A 11 13.72 -17.45 -9.04
CA ALA A 11 12.87 -16.28 -9.18
C ALA A 11 11.47 -16.61 -9.76
N ALA A 12 11.39 -17.57 -10.71
CA ALA A 12 10.11 -18.02 -11.25
C ALA A 12 9.27 -18.74 -10.19
N THR A 13 9.88 -19.65 -9.42
CA THR A 13 9.23 -20.36 -8.30
C THR A 13 8.72 -19.38 -7.23
N ARG A 14 9.53 -18.35 -6.86
CA ARG A 14 9.13 -17.33 -5.91
C ARG A 14 7.89 -16.57 -6.41
N ARG A 15 7.86 -16.15 -7.66
CA ARG A 15 6.69 -15.46 -8.25
C ARG A 15 5.44 -16.35 -8.28
N GLN A 16 5.58 -17.63 -8.65
CA GLN A 16 4.45 -18.57 -8.64
C GLN A 16 3.83 -18.69 -7.24
N LEU A 17 4.67 -18.78 -6.20
CA LEU A 17 4.22 -18.84 -4.81
C LEU A 17 3.51 -17.54 -4.38
N ILE A 18 4.07 -16.38 -4.68
CA ILE A 18 3.46 -15.09 -4.34
C ILE A 18 2.11 -14.94 -5.06
N THR A 19 2.05 -15.22 -6.37
CA THR A 19 0.81 -15.11 -7.15
C THR A 19 -0.29 -16.04 -6.61
N ALA A 20 0.04 -17.29 -6.30
CA ALA A 20 -0.92 -18.25 -5.74
C ALA A 20 -1.38 -17.84 -4.32
N ALA A 21 -0.44 -17.41 -3.47
CA ALA A 21 -0.71 -16.97 -2.11
C ALA A 21 -1.60 -15.70 -2.11
N ARG A 22 -1.26 -14.71 -2.94
CA ARG A 22 -2.03 -13.47 -3.10
C ARG A 22 -3.50 -13.75 -3.43
N LYS A 23 -3.76 -14.58 -4.44
CA LYS A 23 -5.12 -14.98 -4.82
C LYS A 23 -5.89 -15.65 -3.69
N LEU A 24 -5.23 -16.55 -2.95
CA LEU A 24 -5.86 -17.29 -1.85
C LEU A 24 -6.10 -16.38 -0.64
N PHE A 25 -5.11 -15.57 -0.24
CA PHE A 25 -5.25 -14.63 0.86
C PHE A 25 -6.32 -13.57 0.57
N GLY A 26 -6.31 -12.97 -0.62
CA GLY A 26 -7.31 -11.98 -1.02
C GLY A 26 -8.74 -12.52 -1.00
N SER A 27 -8.94 -13.77 -1.40
CA SER A 27 -10.28 -14.37 -1.45
C SER A 27 -10.78 -14.91 -0.10
N ARG A 28 -9.88 -15.38 0.81
CA ARG A 28 -10.26 -16.14 2.01
C ARG A 28 -9.64 -15.64 3.30
N GLY A 29 -8.70 -14.71 3.22
CA GLY A 29 -7.92 -14.22 4.35
C GLY A 29 -6.78 -15.15 4.75
N TYR A 30 -5.79 -14.58 5.46
CA TYR A 30 -4.57 -15.29 5.88
C TYR A 30 -4.86 -16.52 6.73
N ALA A 31 -5.75 -16.42 7.73
CA ALA A 31 -5.99 -17.48 8.70
C ALA A 31 -6.55 -18.76 8.05
N ALA A 32 -7.40 -18.62 7.02
CA ALA A 32 -8.11 -19.73 6.38
C ALA A 32 -7.27 -20.46 5.31
N VAL A 33 -6.07 -19.98 4.98
CA VAL A 33 -5.23 -20.53 3.91
C VAL A 33 -4.02 -21.28 4.48
N GLY A 34 -3.86 -22.55 4.11
CA GLY A 34 -2.71 -23.39 4.51
C GLY A 34 -1.59 -23.37 3.47
N THR A 35 -0.35 -23.61 3.92
CA THR A 35 0.82 -23.68 3.01
C THR A 35 0.73 -24.81 1.98
N GLU A 36 0.09 -25.94 2.31
CA GLU A 36 -0.12 -27.05 1.38
C GLU A 36 -1.04 -26.69 0.22
N GLU A 37 -2.04 -25.85 0.50
CA GLU A 37 -2.93 -25.35 -0.52
C GLU A 37 -2.21 -24.37 -1.46
N ILE A 38 -1.36 -23.50 -0.90
CA ILE A 38 -0.55 -22.57 -1.68
C ILE A 38 0.40 -23.31 -2.62
N VAL A 39 1.14 -24.30 -2.14
CA VAL A 39 2.09 -25.07 -2.99
C VAL A 39 1.37 -25.84 -4.09
N ARG A 40 0.20 -26.39 -3.80
CA ARG A 40 -0.65 -27.06 -4.80
C ARG A 40 -1.14 -26.07 -5.86
N ALA A 41 -1.63 -24.89 -5.45
CA ALA A 41 -2.10 -23.84 -6.36
C ALA A 41 -0.96 -23.25 -7.21
N ALA A 42 0.24 -23.15 -6.66
CA ALA A 42 1.43 -22.67 -7.35
C ALA A 42 2.08 -23.74 -8.27
N GLY A 43 1.67 -25.01 -8.18
CA GLY A 43 2.27 -26.11 -8.94
C GLY A 43 3.73 -26.42 -8.55
N VAL A 44 4.09 -26.17 -7.28
CA VAL A 44 5.45 -26.39 -6.76
C VAL A 44 5.44 -27.37 -5.59
N THR A 45 6.63 -27.82 -5.14
CA THR A 45 6.75 -28.70 -3.99
C THR A 45 6.79 -27.90 -2.67
N ARG A 46 6.45 -28.56 -1.55
CA ARG A 46 6.60 -27.99 -0.20
C ARG A 46 8.04 -27.55 0.09
N GLY A 47 9.02 -28.37 -0.33
CA GLY A 47 10.45 -28.03 -0.20
C GLY A 47 10.82 -26.75 -0.96
N ALA A 48 10.23 -26.52 -2.13
CA ALA A 48 10.45 -25.29 -2.90
C ALA A 48 9.90 -24.05 -2.18
N LEU A 49 8.78 -24.16 -1.46
CA LEU A 49 8.25 -23.07 -0.63
C LEU A 49 9.23 -22.70 0.48
N TYR A 50 9.67 -23.68 1.27
CA TYR A 50 10.56 -23.42 2.41
C TYR A 50 12.00 -23.07 2.00
N HIS A 51 12.37 -23.31 0.75
CA HIS A 51 13.60 -22.76 0.16
C HIS A 51 13.48 -21.25 -0.12
N GLN A 52 12.28 -20.75 -0.44
CA GLN A 52 12.02 -19.34 -0.80
C GLN A 52 11.55 -18.50 0.39
N PHE A 53 10.85 -19.09 1.35
CA PHE A 53 10.22 -18.40 2.48
C PHE A 53 10.39 -19.23 3.75
N ARG A 54 10.72 -18.56 4.85
CA ARG A 54 10.90 -19.20 6.17
C ARG A 54 9.61 -19.86 6.67
N ASP A 55 8.50 -19.18 6.46
CA ASP A 55 7.18 -19.61 6.91
C ASP A 55 6.06 -18.92 6.08
N LYS A 56 4.80 -19.16 6.47
CA LYS A 56 3.64 -18.57 5.83
C LYS A 56 3.57 -17.04 6.01
N ALA A 57 4.06 -16.53 7.14
CA ALA A 57 4.06 -15.09 7.41
C ALA A 57 5.10 -14.36 6.54
N ASP A 58 6.26 -14.97 6.30
CA ASP A 58 7.29 -14.46 5.38
C ASP A 58 6.78 -14.38 3.93
N LEU A 59 6.05 -15.42 3.48
CA LEU A 59 5.35 -15.38 2.19
C LEU A 59 4.26 -14.31 2.14
N PHE A 60 3.49 -14.14 3.21
CA PHE A 60 2.47 -13.11 3.31
C PHE A 60 3.09 -11.70 3.26
N ALA A 61 4.20 -11.47 3.96
CA ALA A 61 4.95 -10.22 3.89
C ALA A 61 5.36 -9.87 2.45
N ALA A 62 5.84 -10.87 1.68
CA ALA A 62 6.19 -10.66 0.28
C ALA A 62 4.97 -10.35 -0.60
N VAL A 63 3.79 -10.91 -0.30
CA VAL A 63 2.53 -10.55 -0.97
C VAL A 63 2.12 -9.12 -0.64
N ALA A 64 2.17 -8.73 0.62
CA ALA A 64 1.84 -7.37 1.06
C ALA A 64 2.79 -6.35 0.44
N GLU A 65 4.09 -6.65 0.36
CA GLU A 65 5.10 -5.81 -0.27
C GLU A 65 4.83 -5.58 -1.77
N GLU A 66 4.40 -6.62 -2.51
CA GLU A 66 4.02 -6.50 -3.92
C GLU A 66 2.80 -5.59 -4.09
N ILE A 67 1.79 -5.72 -3.23
CA ILE A 67 0.59 -4.89 -3.27
C ILE A 67 0.92 -3.43 -2.94
N GLU A 68 1.73 -3.16 -1.91
CA GLU A 68 2.14 -1.79 -1.56
C GLU A 68 2.94 -1.12 -2.70
N ALA A 69 3.81 -1.87 -3.37
CA ALA A 69 4.52 -1.35 -4.54
C ALA A 69 3.56 -1.01 -5.70
N GLU A 70 2.53 -1.82 -5.92
CA GLU A 70 1.49 -1.55 -6.92
C GLU A 70 0.63 -0.33 -6.55
N ILE A 71 0.24 -0.19 -5.28
CA ILE A 71 -0.47 1.00 -4.76
C ILE A 71 0.34 2.25 -5.05
N ALA A 72 1.63 2.25 -4.64
CA ALA A 72 2.52 3.39 -4.84
C ALA A 72 2.68 3.76 -6.33
N GLN A 73 2.80 2.78 -7.23
CA GLN A 73 2.87 3.02 -8.66
C GLN A 73 1.58 3.66 -9.21
N ARG A 74 0.42 3.17 -8.80
CA ARG A 74 -0.89 3.72 -9.20
C ARG A 74 -1.07 5.15 -8.68
N VAL A 75 -0.72 5.40 -7.42
CA VAL A 75 -0.77 6.72 -6.79
C VAL A 75 0.17 7.70 -7.50
N ALA A 76 1.41 7.29 -7.78
CA ALA A 76 2.37 8.11 -8.51
C ALA A 76 1.89 8.45 -9.93
N ALA A 77 1.27 7.49 -10.63
CA ALA A 77 0.70 7.73 -11.96
C ALA A 77 -0.45 8.75 -11.93
N ALA A 78 -1.35 8.68 -10.94
CA ALA A 78 -2.44 9.64 -10.79
C ALA A 78 -1.92 11.03 -10.41
N ALA A 79 -0.97 11.11 -9.48
CA ALA A 79 -0.33 12.36 -9.09
C ALA A 79 0.40 13.03 -10.27
N GLY A 80 1.05 12.25 -11.12
CA GLY A 80 1.76 12.73 -12.31
C GLY A 80 0.87 13.34 -13.40
N GLN A 81 -0.45 13.12 -13.36
CA GLN A 81 -1.42 13.74 -14.27
C GLN A 81 -2.01 15.07 -13.74
N ALA A 82 -1.67 15.45 -12.53
CA ALA A 82 -2.25 16.62 -11.88
C ALA A 82 -1.64 17.93 -12.41
N ALA A 83 -2.42 19.00 -12.39
CA ALA A 83 -2.03 20.30 -12.93
C ALA A 83 -1.02 21.05 -12.03
N ASP A 84 -1.02 20.76 -10.73
CA ASP A 84 -0.16 21.41 -9.73
C ASP A 84 0.14 20.45 -8.57
N PRO A 85 1.14 20.74 -7.71
CA PRO A 85 1.54 19.85 -6.63
C PRO A 85 0.45 19.59 -5.57
N VAL A 86 -0.43 20.53 -5.28
CA VAL A 86 -1.55 20.34 -4.34
C VAL A 86 -2.61 19.43 -4.96
N ALA A 87 -2.90 19.63 -6.25
CA ALA A 87 -3.76 18.74 -7.02
C ALA A 87 -3.18 17.30 -7.08
N ALA A 88 -1.85 17.15 -7.16
CA ALA A 88 -1.17 15.85 -7.11
C ALA A 88 -1.40 15.15 -5.76
N LEU A 89 -1.26 15.86 -4.63
CA LEU A 89 -1.57 15.33 -3.29
C LEU A 89 -3.02 14.86 -3.19
N ARG A 90 -3.97 15.68 -3.70
CA ARG A 90 -5.40 15.32 -3.71
C ARG A 90 -5.69 14.09 -4.57
N ALA A 91 -5.14 14.05 -5.78
CA ALA A 91 -5.33 12.93 -6.69
C ALA A 91 -4.74 11.63 -6.11
N GLY A 92 -3.55 11.70 -5.53
CA GLY A 92 -2.91 10.58 -4.86
C GLY A 92 -3.72 10.07 -3.68
N ALA A 93 -4.20 10.96 -2.81
CA ALA A 93 -5.03 10.60 -1.66
C ALA A 93 -6.35 9.92 -2.06
N ARG A 94 -7.06 10.47 -3.04
CA ARG A 94 -8.31 9.89 -3.55
C ARG A 94 -8.07 8.51 -4.13
N LEU A 95 -7.05 8.36 -4.99
CA LEU A 95 -6.73 7.06 -5.56
C LEU A 95 -6.30 6.06 -4.48
N PHE A 96 -5.53 6.46 -3.49
CA PHE A 96 -5.16 5.60 -2.37
C PHE A 96 -6.41 5.04 -1.66
N LEU A 97 -7.38 5.89 -1.32
CA LEU A 97 -8.64 5.47 -0.70
C LEU A 97 -9.48 4.57 -1.62
N ASP A 98 -9.47 4.82 -2.94
CA ASP A 98 -10.15 3.97 -3.92
C ASP A 98 -9.52 2.57 -4.00
N VAL A 99 -8.19 2.50 -4.04
CA VAL A 99 -7.44 1.24 -4.11
C VAL A 99 -7.59 0.45 -2.82
N CYS A 100 -7.53 1.11 -1.66
CA CYS A 100 -7.73 0.48 -0.35
C CYS A 100 -9.13 -0.12 -0.18
N ALA A 101 -10.13 0.35 -0.93
CA ALA A 101 -11.48 -0.21 -0.97
C ALA A 101 -11.63 -1.40 -1.94
N GLU A 102 -10.61 -1.76 -2.71
CA GLU A 102 -10.62 -2.98 -3.53
C GLU A 102 -10.59 -4.21 -2.61
N PRO A 103 -11.46 -5.23 -2.80
CA PRO A 103 -11.62 -6.33 -1.84
C PRO A 103 -10.33 -7.09 -1.50
N GLU A 104 -9.41 -7.24 -2.47
CA GLU A 104 -8.11 -7.89 -2.26
C GLU A 104 -7.22 -7.05 -1.36
N VAL A 105 -7.12 -5.75 -1.65
CA VAL A 105 -6.27 -4.80 -0.91
C VAL A 105 -6.80 -4.61 0.51
N GLU A 106 -8.10 -4.37 0.66
CA GLU A 106 -8.77 -4.27 1.96
C GLU A 106 -8.45 -5.50 2.82
N ARG A 107 -8.67 -6.72 2.27
CA ARG A 107 -8.45 -7.97 2.99
C ARG A 107 -6.99 -8.14 3.41
N ILE A 108 -6.05 -7.99 2.49
CA ILE A 108 -4.64 -8.30 2.75
C ILE A 108 -3.98 -7.17 3.53
N ILE A 109 -4.14 -5.90 3.10
CA ILE A 109 -3.38 -4.77 3.64
C ILE A 109 -4.02 -4.19 4.91
N LEU A 110 -5.36 -4.00 4.92
CA LEU A 110 -6.01 -3.32 6.04
C LEU A 110 -6.47 -4.28 7.14
N LEU A 111 -6.91 -5.50 6.79
CA LEU A 111 -7.47 -6.43 7.78
C LEU A 111 -6.45 -7.45 8.28
N ASP A 112 -5.70 -8.11 7.37
CA ASP A 112 -4.80 -9.20 7.76
C ASP A 112 -3.38 -8.71 8.12
N ALA A 113 -2.80 -7.74 7.38
CA ALA A 113 -1.41 -7.34 7.56
C ALA A 113 -1.07 -6.79 8.97
N PRO A 114 -1.91 -5.95 9.62
CA PRO A 114 -1.62 -5.50 10.98
C PRO A 114 -1.55 -6.65 12.00
N ALA A 115 -2.38 -7.68 11.82
CA ALA A 115 -2.43 -8.85 12.71
C ALA A 115 -1.29 -9.85 12.44
N VAL A 116 -0.88 -10.02 11.17
CA VAL A 116 0.13 -11.01 10.75
C VAL A 116 1.54 -10.48 10.89
N LEU A 117 1.79 -9.24 10.46
CA LEU A 117 3.11 -8.61 10.47
C LEU A 117 3.38 -7.88 11.79
N GLY A 118 2.35 -7.47 12.50
CA GLY A 118 2.40 -6.53 13.61
C GLY A 118 2.30 -5.08 13.14
N TRP A 119 1.81 -4.22 14.04
CA TRP A 119 1.52 -2.82 13.75
C TRP A 119 2.73 -2.04 13.21
N GLU A 120 3.89 -2.21 13.82
CA GLU A 120 5.12 -1.51 13.43
C GLU A 120 5.57 -1.88 12.02
N ALA A 121 5.70 -3.19 11.72
CA ALA A 121 6.13 -3.66 10.41
C ALA A 121 5.14 -3.31 9.29
N TRP A 122 3.84 -3.32 9.58
CA TRP A 122 2.80 -2.86 8.65
C TRP A 122 2.95 -1.36 8.33
N ARG A 123 3.14 -0.51 9.34
CA ARG A 123 3.37 0.93 9.18
C ARG A 123 4.66 1.23 8.40
N ASP A 124 5.73 0.52 8.71
CA ASP A 124 7.02 0.67 8.01
C ASP A 124 6.91 0.26 6.54
N LEU A 125 6.11 -0.76 6.24
CA LEU A 125 5.86 -1.21 4.88
C LEU A 125 5.15 -0.11 4.07
N ALA A 126 4.05 0.44 4.56
CA ALA A 126 3.33 1.54 3.93
C ALA A 126 4.22 2.78 3.74
N ALA A 127 4.98 3.17 4.77
CA ALA A 127 5.89 4.32 4.70
C ALA A 127 7.01 4.12 3.66
N ARG A 128 7.57 2.93 3.54
CA ARG A 128 8.63 2.60 2.58
C ARG A 128 8.25 2.94 1.14
N TYR A 129 7.00 2.73 0.77
CA TYR A 129 6.51 2.94 -0.59
C TYR A 129 5.81 4.29 -0.78
N GLY A 130 5.11 4.81 0.24
CA GLY A 130 4.28 6.01 0.13
C GLY A 130 4.98 7.29 0.55
N LEU A 131 5.89 7.26 1.55
CA LEU A 131 6.41 8.46 2.20
C LEU A 131 7.15 9.38 1.21
N GLY A 132 8.02 8.82 0.37
CA GLY A 132 8.79 9.59 -0.61
C GLY A 132 7.91 10.32 -1.63
N LEU A 133 6.78 9.73 -2.04
CA LEU A 133 5.83 10.37 -2.96
C LEU A 133 5.18 11.61 -2.34
N VAL A 134 4.75 11.49 -1.08
CA VAL A 134 4.14 12.60 -0.34
C VAL A 134 5.17 13.70 -0.07
N GLN A 135 6.38 13.34 0.34
CA GLN A 135 7.47 14.32 0.57
C GLN A 135 7.79 15.11 -0.69
N LEU A 136 7.93 14.44 -1.85
CA LEU A 136 8.18 15.11 -3.13
C LEU A 136 7.07 16.09 -3.51
N ALA A 137 5.81 15.70 -3.37
CA ALA A 137 4.68 16.55 -3.69
C ALA A 137 4.55 17.73 -2.72
N LEU A 138 4.79 17.51 -1.42
CA LEU A 138 4.83 18.59 -0.41
C LEU A 138 5.95 19.59 -0.66
N GLN A 139 7.17 19.12 -0.94
CA GLN A 139 8.27 20.01 -1.25
C GLN A 139 7.98 20.85 -2.48
N ALA A 140 7.48 20.24 -3.55
CA ALA A 140 7.07 20.96 -4.75
C ALA A 140 5.96 22.01 -4.48
N ALA A 141 5.01 21.71 -3.60
CA ALA A 141 3.94 22.65 -3.22
C ALA A 141 4.47 23.82 -2.39
N ILE A 142 5.44 23.59 -1.51
CA ILE A 142 6.14 24.64 -0.74
C ILE A 142 6.96 25.51 -1.68
N ASP A 143 7.73 24.93 -2.58
CA ASP A 143 8.57 25.65 -3.55
C ASP A 143 7.73 26.49 -4.51
N ALA A 144 6.53 26.03 -4.86
CA ALA A 144 5.53 26.76 -5.63
C ALA A 144 4.78 27.85 -4.83
N GLY A 145 4.99 27.93 -3.51
CA GLY A 145 4.30 28.88 -2.63
C GLY A 145 2.81 28.57 -2.41
N THR A 146 2.35 27.37 -2.72
CA THR A 146 0.95 26.93 -2.54
C THR A 146 0.70 26.30 -1.16
N ILE A 147 1.74 25.83 -0.50
CA ILE A 147 1.76 25.42 0.92
C ILE A 147 2.77 26.31 1.65
N ALA A 148 2.42 26.73 2.88
CA ALA A 148 3.30 27.53 3.73
C ALA A 148 4.60 26.75 4.08
N PRO A 149 5.79 27.40 4.17
CA PRO A 149 7.02 26.76 4.56
C PRO A 149 6.90 26.06 5.92
N GLN A 150 7.21 24.78 5.97
CA GLN A 150 7.15 23.95 7.18
C GLN A 150 7.98 22.67 7.02
N PRO A 151 8.30 21.94 8.10
CA PRO A 151 9.04 20.68 8.02
C PRO A 151 8.30 19.62 7.20
N VAL A 152 8.87 19.22 6.07
CA VAL A 152 8.22 18.29 5.11
C VAL A 152 8.07 16.89 5.69
N GLU A 153 9.11 16.36 6.34
CA GLU A 153 9.13 14.98 6.84
C GLU A 153 8.03 14.72 7.90
N PRO A 154 7.91 15.52 8.99
CA PRO A 154 6.83 15.34 9.94
C PRO A 154 5.45 15.52 9.33
N LEU A 155 5.27 16.49 8.42
CA LEU A 155 3.99 16.70 7.74
C LEU A 155 3.61 15.51 6.87
N ALA A 156 4.57 14.93 6.12
CA ALA A 156 4.32 13.74 5.32
C ALA A 156 3.86 12.54 6.17
N HIS A 157 4.50 12.34 7.34
CA HIS A 157 4.08 11.30 8.28
C HIS A 157 2.65 11.53 8.82
N VAL A 158 2.29 12.78 9.13
CA VAL A 158 0.93 13.12 9.57
C VAL A 158 -0.09 12.84 8.46
N LEU A 159 0.18 13.24 7.22
CA LEU A 159 -0.72 13.04 6.10
C LEU A 159 -0.90 11.56 5.76
N ILE A 160 0.19 10.77 5.74
CA ILE A 160 0.10 9.32 5.53
C ILE A 160 -0.70 8.68 6.67
N GLY A 161 -0.41 9.02 7.92
CA GLY A 161 -1.16 8.49 9.06
C GLY A 161 -2.65 8.82 9.00
N ALA A 162 -3.01 10.02 8.54
CA ALA A 162 -4.39 10.38 8.32
C ALA A 162 -5.06 9.55 7.21
N LEU A 163 -4.35 9.28 6.10
CA LEU A 163 -4.86 8.44 5.02
C LEU A 163 -5.01 6.98 5.43
N ASP A 164 -4.05 6.42 6.17
CA ASP A 164 -4.13 5.05 6.70
C ASP A 164 -5.33 4.91 7.63
N GLU A 165 -5.55 5.88 8.54
CA GLU A 165 -6.72 5.85 9.42
C GLU A 165 -8.03 6.01 8.64
N CYS A 166 -8.07 6.87 7.63
CA CYS A 166 -9.22 6.98 6.72
C CYS A 166 -9.52 5.65 6.04
N ALA A 167 -8.51 4.95 5.52
CA ALA A 167 -8.67 3.65 4.87
C ALA A 167 -9.23 2.59 5.85
N LEU A 168 -8.69 2.53 7.08
CA LEU A 168 -9.18 1.65 8.14
C LEU A 168 -10.61 2.00 8.58
N TYR A 169 -10.96 3.29 8.63
CA TYR A 169 -12.31 3.76 8.94
C TYR A 169 -13.30 3.33 7.84
N VAL A 170 -12.95 3.54 6.57
CA VAL A 170 -13.77 3.15 5.41
C VAL A 170 -14.00 1.65 5.38
N ALA A 171 -12.97 0.84 5.63
CA ALA A 171 -13.07 -0.63 5.65
C ALA A 171 -14.03 -1.17 6.74
N ARG A 172 -14.31 -0.38 7.78
CA ARG A 172 -15.22 -0.76 8.88
C ARG A 172 -16.59 -0.09 8.81
N ALA A 173 -16.80 0.82 7.84
CA ALA A 173 -18.02 1.60 7.71
C ALA A 173 -19.18 0.74 7.19
N GLY A 174 -20.39 1.01 7.68
CA GLY A 174 -21.61 0.38 7.14
C GLY A 174 -21.94 0.83 5.71
N GLU A 175 -21.51 2.06 5.33
CA GLU A 175 -21.66 2.64 4.00
C GLU A 175 -20.29 3.10 3.47
N PRO A 176 -19.44 2.17 2.96
CA PRO A 176 -18.06 2.46 2.60
C PRO A 176 -17.90 3.57 1.54
N ALA A 177 -18.81 3.65 0.57
CA ALA A 177 -18.77 4.67 -0.47
C ALA A 177 -18.95 6.08 0.09
N THR A 178 -19.88 6.26 1.03
CA THR A 178 -20.12 7.53 1.72
C THR A 178 -18.92 7.90 2.60
N ALA A 179 -18.45 6.96 3.43
CA ALA A 179 -17.30 7.17 4.30
C ALA A 179 -16.05 7.59 3.52
N ARG A 180 -15.80 6.95 2.36
CA ARG A 180 -14.68 7.29 1.47
C ARG A 180 -14.79 8.72 0.93
N ALA A 181 -15.98 9.13 0.48
CA ALA A 181 -16.20 10.49 -0.03
C ALA A 181 -15.99 11.54 1.07
N GLU A 182 -16.45 11.26 2.29
CA GLU A 182 -16.26 12.12 3.45
C GLU A 182 -14.79 12.22 3.85
N CYS A 183 -14.06 11.11 3.91
CA CYS A 183 -12.62 11.09 4.17
C CYS A 183 -11.84 11.90 3.13
N ALA A 184 -12.15 11.75 1.84
CA ALA A 184 -11.53 12.52 0.78
C ALA A 184 -11.79 14.03 0.93
N ALA A 185 -13.02 14.43 1.29
CA ALA A 185 -13.38 15.83 1.54
C ALA A 185 -12.64 16.41 2.75
N ILE A 186 -12.52 15.66 3.84
CA ILE A 186 -11.75 16.07 5.04
C ILE A 186 -10.28 16.24 4.68
N PHE A 187 -9.70 15.30 3.93
CA PHE A 187 -8.30 15.41 3.49
C PHE A 187 -8.07 16.64 2.61
N ASP A 188 -9.01 16.95 1.71
CA ASP A 188 -8.98 18.18 0.90
C ASP A 188 -9.00 19.44 1.79
N GLN A 189 -9.78 19.45 2.89
CA GLN A 189 -9.80 20.56 3.86
C GLN A 189 -8.47 20.69 4.61
N ILE A 190 -7.85 19.58 5.01
CA ILE A 190 -6.52 19.59 5.64
C ILE A 190 -5.51 20.23 4.70
N LEU A 191 -5.46 19.80 3.44
CA LEU A 191 -4.55 20.39 2.43
C LEU A 191 -4.82 21.89 2.20
N HIS A 192 -6.10 22.29 2.19
CA HIS A 192 -6.46 23.71 2.07
C HIS A 192 -5.97 24.54 3.26
N GLY A 193 -6.03 23.98 4.47
CA GLY A 193 -5.53 24.63 5.69
C GLY A 193 -4.01 24.82 5.74
N LEU A 194 -3.26 24.13 4.87
CA LEU A 194 -1.80 24.31 4.73
C LEU A 194 -1.41 25.46 3.80
N ALA A 195 -2.37 26.09 3.12
CA ALA A 195 -2.11 27.24 2.26
C ALA A 195 -1.52 28.40 3.06
N PRO A 196 -0.64 29.25 2.44
CA PRO A 196 -0.13 30.45 3.11
C PRO A 196 -1.29 31.31 3.61
N GLY A 197 -1.20 31.77 4.87
CA GLY A 197 -2.16 32.74 5.41
C GLY A 197 -2.19 34.01 4.55
N ARG A 198 -3.39 34.53 4.29
CA ARG A 198 -3.58 35.84 3.63
C ARG A 198 -3.18 36.96 4.55
#